data_8ef833c98d29cec57e7b5fc06a08508c
#
_entry.id   8ef833c98d29cec57e7b5fc06a08508c
#
_cell.length_a   1.000
_cell.length_b   1.000
_cell.length_c   1.000
_cell.angle_alpha   90.00
_cell.angle_beta   90.00
_cell.angle_gamma   90.00
#
_symmetry.space_group_name_H-M   'P 1'
#
loop_
_entity.id
_entity.type
_entity.pdbx_description
1 polymer ?
#
loop_
_entity_poly.entity_id
_entity_poly.type
_entity_poly.pdbx_seq_one_letter_code
_entity_poly.pdbx_strand_id
1 'polypeptide(L)'
;MSELNKDRIPKHIAIIMDGNGRWAKQHGVPRLAGHRAGMEAMKKIVDHSDKLGVEHLTVYAFSTENWKRSMEEVSGIFKLLVTFVNRDLKELIDNNVCVKVLGDYSMIPADSKEALERTLASTKADTGLQFNIALNYGGRDEIRRSVESIAGRVKAGELQPEDITEEMIGDGLWTGKEHANSPDPELIIRTSGEERLSNFLLWQGAYSEFVFSDVLWPDFTPQEYEKCIAEYQSRDRRFGGR
;
A
#
# COMPACT_ATOMS: atom_id res chain seq x y z
N MET A 1 21.77 14.53 -10.18
CA MET A 1 20.62 13.62 -10.33
C MET A 1 20.02 13.91 -11.68
N SER A 2 19.75 12.91 -12.52
CA SER A 2 18.99 13.12 -13.76
C SER A 2 17.60 13.62 -13.38
N GLU A 3 17.15 14.67 -14.04
CA GLU A 3 15.79 15.21 -13.86
C GLU A 3 14.78 14.13 -14.27
N LEU A 4 13.77 13.88 -13.44
CA LEU A 4 12.73 12.90 -13.74
C LEU A 4 11.95 13.35 -14.99
N ASN A 5 11.68 12.40 -15.88
CA ASN A 5 10.76 12.66 -16.99
C ASN A 5 9.31 12.67 -16.47
N LYS A 6 8.69 13.85 -16.48
CA LYS A 6 7.34 14.05 -15.97
C LYS A 6 6.27 13.26 -16.73
N ASP A 7 6.48 12.98 -18.00
CA ASP A 7 5.55 12.21 -18.83
C ASP A 7 5.63 10.70 -18.59
N ARG A 8 6.60 10.25 -17.77
CA ARG A 8 6.86 8.85 -17.44
C ARG A 8 6.82 8.57 -15.95
N ILE A 9 6.13 9.40 -15.18
CA ILE A 9 5.86 9.09 -13.75
C ILE A 9 4.89 7.92 -13.70
N PRO A 10 5.17 6.85 -12.92
CA PRO A 10 4.23 5.76 -12.72
C PRO A 10 2.91 6.28 -12.13
N LYS A 11 1.78 5.89 -12.69
CA LYS A 11 0.46 6.29 -12.18
C LYS A 11 0.15 5.64 -10.84
N HIS A 12 0.56 4.39 -10.66
CA HIS A 12 0.40 3.66 -9.42
C HIS A 12 1.75 3.13 -8.94
N ILE A 13 2.15 3.56 -7.75
CA ILE A 13 3.36 3.09 -7.05
C ILE A 13 2.93 2.37 -5.77
N ALA A 14 3.48 1.18 -5.54
CA ALA A 14 3.25 0.42 -4.31
C ALA A 14 4.56 0.28 -3.52
N ILE A 15 4.50 0.38 -2.18
CA ILE A 15 5.70 0.40 -1.33
C ILE A 15 5.59 -0.60 -0.19
N ILE A 16 6.58 -1.49 -0.09
CA ILE A 16 6.81 -2.33 1.09
C ILE A 16 7.75 -1.58 2.02
N MET A 17 7.19 -1.02 3.08
CA MET A 17 7.87 -0.17 4.06
C MET A 17 8.66 -1.01 5.08
N ASP A 18 9.78 -1.60 4.64
CA ASP A 18 10.61 -2.46 5.49
C ASP A 18 11.77 -1.70 6.13
N GLY A 19 12.20 -2.15 7.32
CA GLY A 19 13.39 -1.64 8.00
C GLY A 19 13.16 -0.92 9.32
N ASN A 20 11.91 -0.63 9.75
CA ASN A 20 11.61 0.09 11.00
C ASN A 20 12.30 -0.52 12.24
N GLY A 21 12.26 -1.85 12.37
CA GLY A 21 12.87 -2.55 13.49
C GLY A 21 14.40 -2.55 13.44
N ARG A 22 15.01 -2.65 12.25
CA ARG A 22 16.46 -2.57 12.06
C ARG A 22 16.97 -1.17 12.35
N TRP A 23 16.26 -0.16 11.89
CA TRP A 23 16.54 1.24 12.17
C TRP A 23 16.53 1.51 13.68
N ALA A 24 15.50 1.08 14.41
CA ALA A 24 15.41 1.23 15.85
C ALA A 24 16.61 0.56 16.57
N LYS A 25 16.99 -0.64 16.14
CA LYS A 25 18.16 -1.35 16.68
C LYS A 25 19.47 -0.59 16.43
N GLN A 26 19.68 -0.04 15.23
CA GLN A 26 20.87 0.75 14.88
C GLN A 26 20.99 2.03 15.70
N HIS A 27 19.85 2.64 16.05
CA HIS A 27 19.81 3.86 16.86
C HIS A 27 19.71 3.62 18.37
N GLY A 28 19.70 2.37 18.82
CA GLY A 28 19.62 2.04 20.25
C GLY A 28 18.28 2.47 20.90
N VAL A 29 17.19 2.54 20.11
CA VAL A 29 15.87 2.97 20.58
C VAL A 29 14.85 1.83 20.53
N PRO A 30 13.73 1.91 21.28
CA PRO A 30 12.66 0.93 21.21
C PRO A 30 12.08 0.77 19.79
N ARG A 31 11.63 -0.42 19.43
CA ARG A 31 11.05 -0.74 18.11
C ARG A 31 9.94 0.23 17.69
N LEU A 32 9.12 0.64 18.64
CA LEU A 32 8.02 1.58 18.41
C LEU A 32 8.51 2.96 17.94
N ALA A 33 9.70 3.39 18.35
CA ALA A 33 10.33 4.62 17.85
C ALA A 33 10.66 4.50 16.35
N GLY A 34 11.11 3.32 15.90
CA GLY A 34 11.31 3.06 14.47
C GLY A 34 10.01 3.11 13.67
N HIS A 35 8.92 2.53 14.21
CA HIS A 35 7.59 2.66 13.58
C HIS A 35 7.11 4.11 13.51
N ARG A 36 7.34 4.90 14.57
CA ARG A 36 7.01 6.34 14.55
C ARG A 36 7.81 7.10 13.49
N ALA A 37 9.12 6.87 13.40
CA ALA A 37 9.95 7.47 12.36
C ALA A 37 9.50 7.03 10.96
N GLY A 38 9.08 5.78 10.79
CA GLY A 38 8.50 5.27 9.54
C GLY A 38 7.19 5.94 9.16
N MET A 39 6.34 6.34 10.11
CA MET A 39 5.13 7.12 9.83
C MET A 39 5.47 8.52 9.32
N GLU A 40 6.49 9.19 9.87
CA GLU A 40 6.97 10.48 9.38
C GLU A 40 7.57 10.37 7.97
N ALA A 41 8.29 9.29 7.67
CA ALA A 41 8.76 9.03 6.31
C ALA A 41 7.59 8.82 5.34
N MET A 42 6.58 8.03 5.74
CA MET A 42 5.38 7.78 4.93
C MET A 42 4.67 9.09 4.56
N LYS A 43 4.46 9.99 5.52
CA LYS A 43 3.87 11.30 5.26
C LYS A 43 4.61 12.07 4.16
N LYS A 44 5.94 12.15 4.26
CA LYS A 44 6.76 12.85 3.26
C LYS A 44 6.63 12.22 1.87
N ILE A 45 6.50 10.90 1.80
CA ILE A 45 6.33 10.20 0.51
C ILE A 45 4.93 10.41 -0.06
N VAL A 46 3.88 10.44 0.78
CA VAL A 46 2.51 10.79 0.33
C VAL A 46 2.50 12.20 -0.28
N ASP A 47 2.99 13.19 0.45
CA ASP A 47 3.06 14.58 -0.02
C ASP A 47 3.90 14.74 -1.30
N HIS A 48 4.96 13.95 -1.40
CA HIS A 48 5.85 14.01 -2.56
C HIS A 48 5.25 13.29 -3.79
N SER A 49 4.53 12.19 -3.57
CA SER A 49 3.82 11.47 -4.62
C SER A 49 2.75 12.35 -5.28
N ASP A 50 1.97 13.07 -4.48
CA ASP A 50 0.99 14.03 -4.96
C ASP A 50 1.65 15.12 -5.83
N LYS A 51 2.75 15.72 -5.35
CA LYS A 51 3.51 16.74 -6.11
C LYS A 51 4.11 16.22 -7.42
N LEU A 52 4.43 14.93 -7.50
CA LEU A 52 4.95 14.29 -8.71
C LEU A 52 3.84 13.93 -9.71
N GLY A 53 2.56 13.99 -9.30
CA GLY A 53 1.43 13.60 -10.13
C GLY A 53 1.19 12.08 -10.15
N VAL A 54 1.61 11.36 -9.12
CA VAL A 54 1.23 9.96 -8.90
C VAL A 54 -0.27 9.92 -8.62
N GLU A 55 -1.01 9.07 -9.33
CA GLU A 55 -2.47 8.96 -9.18
C GLU A 55 -2.86 8.04 -8.01
N HIS A 56 -2.09 6.96 -7.81
CA HIS A 56 -2.31 5.97 -6.75
C HIS A 56 -1.02 5.66 -6.01
N LEU A 57 -1.05 5.70 -4.68
CA LEU A 57 0.05 5.26 -3.82
C LEU A 57 -0.47 4.19 -2.87
N THR A 58 0.07 2.97 -2.95
CA THR A 58 -0.27 1.88 -2.02
C THR A 58 0.89 1.60 -1.07
N VAL A 59 0.65 1.59 0.23
CA VAL A 59 1.66 1.26 1.24
C VAL A 59 1.29 0.01 2.02
N TYR A 60 2.28 -0.87 2.28
CA TYR A 60 2.09 -2.07 3.09
C TYR A 60 2.29 -1.74 4.57
N ALA A 61 1.20 -1.36 5.24
CA ALA A 61 1.25 -0.89 6.63
C ALA A 61 1.24 -2.03 7.65
N PHE A 62 0.40 -3.08 7.43
CA PHE A 62 0.27 -4.21 8.35
C PHE A 62 -0.17 -5.47 7.60
N SER A 63 0.67 -6.50 7.60
CA SER A 63 0.35 -7.78 6.97
C SER A 63 -0.40 -8.73 7.92
N THR A 64 -1.11 -9.70 7.35
CA THR A 64 -1.74 -10.79 8.12
C THR A 64 -0.74 -11.56 8.97
N GLU A 65 0.52 -11.68 8.54
CA GLU A 65 1.60 -12.34 9.28
C GLU A 65 2.07 -11.53 10.49
N ASN A 66 1.82 -10.21 10.51
CA ASN A 66 2.26 -9.34 11.62
C ASN A 66 1.50 -9.59 12.93
N TRP A 67 0.35 -10.27 12.90
CA TRP A 67 -0.34 -10.71 14.12
C TRP A 67 0.49 -11.67 14.99
N LYS A 68 1.55 -12.29 14.43
CA LYS A 68 2.49 -13.14 15.16
C LYS A 68 3.49 -12.34 16.01
N ARG A 69 3.53 -11.01 15.88
CA ARG A 69 4.37 -10.13 16.70
C ARG A 69 3.84 -10.04 18.13
N SER A 70 4.63 -9.45 19.04
CA SER A 70 4.16 -9.22 20.41
C SER A 70 2.93 -8.32 20.43
N MET A 71 2.02 -8.56 21.38
CA MET A 71 0.81 -7.75 21.59
C MET A 71 1.15 -6.27 21.81
N GLU A 72 2.28 -5.98 22.48
CA GLU A 72 2.78 -4.63 22.69
C GLU A 72 3.13 -3.93 21.36
N GLU A 73 3.86 -4.61 20.48
CA GLU A 73 4.22 -4.07 19.16
C GLU A 73 2.98 -3.83 18.30
N VAL A 74 2.08 -4.81 18.22
CA VAL A 74 0.83 -4.72 17.45
C VAL A 74 -0.04 -3.55 17.95
N SER A 75 -0.30 -3.49 19.26
CA SER A 75 -1.08 -2.41 19.88
C SER A 75 -0.42 -1.04 19.66
N GLY A 76 0.92 -1.00 19.74
CA GLY A 76 1.69 0.23 19.48
C GLY A 76 1.56 0.72 18.05
N ILE A 77 1.60 -0.18 17.06
CA ILE A 77 1.41 0.18 15.64
C ILE A 77 0.02 0.77 15.41
N PHE A 78 -1.04 0.15 15.94
CA PHE A 78 -2.39 0.69 15.79
C PHE A 78 -2.58 2.05 16.49
N LYS A 79 -1.98 2.25 17.68
CA LYS A 79 -1.99 3.56 18.34
C LYS A 79 -1.27 4.64 17.52
N LEU A 80 -0.16 4.28 16.86
CA LEU A 80 0.53 5.20 15.94
C LEU A 80 -0.33 5.53 14.72
N LEU A 81 -1.04 4.54 14.16
CA LEU A 81 -1.99 4.77 13.06
C LEU A 81 -3.07 5.78 13.45
N VAL A 82 -3.71 5.60 14.63
CA VAL A 82 -4.70 6.56 15.16
C VAL A 82 -4.11 7.95 15.31
N THR A 83 -2.90 8.03 15.87
CA THR A 83 -2.22 9.32 16.06
C THR A 83 -1.95 10.01 14.72
N PHE A 84 -1.45 9.26 13.73
CA PHE A 84 -1.18 9.76 12.38
C PHE A 84 -2.47 10.28 11.74
N VAL A 85 -3.50 9.43 11.68
CA VAL A 85 -4.79 9.77 11.07
C VAL A 85 -5.41 11.02 11.71
N ASN A 86 -5.42 11.11 13.05
CA ASN A 86 -6.00 12.26 13.75
C ASN A 86 -5.20 13.54 13.53
N ARG A 87 -3.87 13.46 13.48
CA ARG A 87 -2.98 14.60 13.30
C ARG A 87 -3.03 15.15 11.87
N ASP A 88 -3.02 14.25 10.90
CA ASP A 88 -2.77 14.61 9.50
C ASP A 88 -4.05 14.61 8.64
N LEU A 89 -5.24 14.24 9.22
CA LEU A 89 -6.52 14.19 8.51
C LEU A 89 -6.84 15.52 7.79
N LYS A 90 -6.65 16.64 8.47
CA LYS A 90 -6.94 17.95 7.87
C LYS A 90 -6.06 18.21 6.64
N GLU A 91 -4.77 17.86 6.72
CA GLU A 91 -3.83 18.05 5.63
C GLU A 91 -4.15 17.13 4.44
N LEU A 92 -4.58 15.88 4.69
CA LEU A 92 -5.04 14.97 3.64
C LEU A 92 -6.24 15.56 2.88
N ILE A 93 -7.23 16.11 3.60
CA ILE A 93 -8.40 16.77 2.99
C ILE A 93 -7.98 18.03 2.23
N ASP A 94 -7.18 18.91 2.86
CA ASP A 94 -6.71 20.15 2.25
C ASP A 94 -5.91 19.90 0.95
N ASN A 95 -5.20 18.76 0.88
CA ASN A 95 -4.46 18.31 -0.30
C ASN A 95 -5.30 17.41 -1.25
N ASN A 96 -6.60 17.29 -1.03
CA ASN A 96 -7.51 16.51 -1.89
C ASN A 96 -7.09 15.02 -2.02
N VAL A 97 -6.55 14.40 -0.94
CA VAL A 97 -6.08 13.00 -0.92
C VAL A 97 -7.21 12.07 -0.53
N CYS A 98 -7.59 11.17 -1.43
CA CYS A 98 -8.59 10.14 -1.18
C CYS A 98 -7.96 8.93 -0.48
N VAL A 99 -8.31 8.66 0.77
CA VAL A 99 -7.80 7.50 1.52
C VAL A 99 -8.66 6.27 1.29
N LYS A 100 -8.01 5.13 1.02
CA LYS A 100 -8.63 3.80 0.91
C LYS A 100 -7.89 2.81 1.80
N VAL A 101 -8.57 1.73 2.19
CA VAL A 101 -7.96 0.61 2.90
C VAL A 101 -8.07 -0.65 2.05
N LEU A 102 -6.96 -1.35 1.92
CA LEU A 102 -6.89 -2.68 1.32
C LEU A 102 -6.70 -3.69 2.45
N GLY A 103 -7.67 -4.59 2.64
CA GLY A 103 -7.61 -5.63 3.66
C GLY A 103 -8.80 -5.62 4.62
N ASP A 104 -8.88 -6.66 5.44
CA ASP A 104 -9.95 -6.82 6.42
C ASP A 104 -9.59 -6.17 7.75
N TYR A 105 -10.02 -4.95 7.95
CA TYR A 105 -9.79 -4.21 9.20
C TYR A 105 -10.88 -4.40 10.25
N SER A 106 -11.75 -5.42 10.11
CA SER A 106 -12.79 -5.72 11.09
C SER A 106 -12.23 -6.12 12.47
N MET A 107 -11.03 -6.71 12.48
CA MET A 107 -10.36 -7.25 13.66
C MET A 107 -9.41 -6.26 14.37
N ILE A 108 -9.22 -5.05 13.84
CA ILE A 108 -8.35 -4.07 14.49
C ILE A 108 -9.01 -3.47 15.75
N PRO A 109 -8.24 -2.89 16.70
CA PRO A 109 -8.81 -2.26 17.89
C PRO A 109 -9.88 -1.23 17.56
N ALA A 110 -10.94 -1.17 18.36
CA ALA A 110 -12.12 -0.34 18.12
C ALA A 110 -11.78 1.15 17.88
N ASP A 111 -10.89 1.73 18.72
CA ASP A 111 -10.45 3.12 18.59
C ASP A 111 -9.77 3.38 17.25
N SER A 112 -8.98 2.40 16.78
CA SER A 112 -8.27 2.48 15.49
C SER A 112 -9.24 2.37 14.33
N LYS A 113 -10.24 1.50 14.46
CA LYS A 113 -11.29 1.34 13.46
C LYS A 113 -12.13 2.61 13.32
N GLU A 114 -12.58 3.21 14.41
CA GLU A 114 -13.35 4.44 14.40
C GLU A 114 -12.57 5.61 13.75
N ALA A 115 -11.30 5.78 14.14
CA ALA A 115 -10.44 6.81 13.54
C ALA A 115 -10.25 6.60 12.04
N LEU A 116 -10.07 5.36 11.61
CA LEU A 116 -9.93 5.00 10.21
C LEU A 116 -11.22 5.26 9.42
N GLU A 117 -12.38 4.78 9.92
CA GLU A 117 -13.69 4.97 9.28
C GLU A 117 -14.04 6.46 9.13
N ARG A 118 -13.73 7.27 10.13
CA ARG A 118 -13.87 8.73 10.05
C ARG A 118 -13.01 9.31 8.93
N THR A 119 -11.77 8.87 8.78
CA THR A 119 -10.88 9.33 7.70
C THR A 119 -11.41 8.93 6.33
N LEU A 120 -11.79 7.67 6.16
CA LEU A 120 -12.37 7.18 4.92
C LEU A 120 -13.62 7.96 4.52
N ALA A 121 -14.50 8.27 5.48
CA ALA A 121 -15.69 9.06 5.24
C ALA A 121 -15.37 10.51 4.86
N SER A 122 -14.39 11.12 5.54
CA SER A 122 -14.01 12.53 5.34
C SER A 122 -13.28 12.78 4.02
N THR A 123 -12.55 11.80 3.50
CA THR A 123 -11.76 11.90 2.26
C THR A 123 -12.43 11.23 1.06
N LYS A 124 -13.65 10.69 1.24
CA LYS A 124 -14.35 9.90 0.20
C LYS A 124 -14.61 10.70 -1.10
N ALA A 125 -14.84 11.99 -0.98
CA ALA A 125 -15.16 12.87 -2.11
C ALA A 125 -13.92 13.48 -2.78
N ASP A 126 -12.74 13.26 -2.20
CA ASP A 126 -11.47 13.79 -2.73
C ASP A 126 -11.08 13.02 -4.00
N THR A 127 -10.50 13.75 -4.94
CA THR A 127 -10.26 13.27 -6.33
C THR A 127 -8.81 13.39 -6.78
N GLY A 128 -7.91 13.79 -5.88
CA GLY A 128 -6.47 13.85 -6.12
C GLY A 128 -5.79 12.50 -5.93
N LEU A 129 -4.64 12.49 -5.29
CA LEU A 129 -3.91 11.25 -4.99
C LEU A 129 -4.80 10.26 -4.23
N GLN A 130 -5.00 9.06 -4.76
CA GLN A 130 -5.60 7.97 -4.00
C GLN A 130 -4.53 7.26 -3.17
N PHE A 131 -4.61 7.41 -1.84
CA PHE A 131 -3.70 6.80 -0.89
C PHE A 131 -4.30 5.51 -0.32
N ASN A 132 -3.77 4.38 -0.73
CA ASN A 132 -4.21 3.05 -0.31
C ASN A 132 -3.34 2.54 0.83
N ILE A 133 -3.94 2.20 1.96
CA ILE A 133 -3.28 1.62 3.12
C ILE A 133 -3.59 0.13 3.17
N ALA A 134 -2.63 -0.73 2.82
CA ALA A 134 -2.76 -2.17 2.97
C ALA A 134 -2.62 -2.54 4.46
N LEU A 135 -3.77 -2.80 5.10
CA LEU A 135 -3.92 -3.00 6.53
C LEU A 135 -4.60 -4.34 6.82
N ASN A 136 -3.95 -5.18 7.63
CA ASN A 136 -4.35 -6.58 7.81
C ASN A 136 -4.55 -7.28 6.45
N TYR A 137 -3.58 -7.02 5.57
CA TYR A 137 -3.60 -7.44 4.18
C TYR A 137 -2.69 -8.64 3.94
N GLY A 138 -3.08 -9.50 3.00
CA GLY A 138 -2.27 -10.57 2.47
C GLY A 138 -2.80 -11.00 1.10
N GLY A 139 -1.93 -11.03 0.07
CA GLY A 139 -2.33 -11.34 -1.31
C GLY A 139 -2.95 -12.72 -1.47
N ARG A 140 -2.45 -13.72 -0.74
CA ARG A 140 -3.07 -15.06 -0.76
C ARG A 140 -4.47 -15.07 -0.14
N ASP A 141 -4.70 -14.27 0.91
CA ASP A 141 -6.01 -14.19 1.56
C ASP A 141 -7.02 -13.45 0.68
N GLU A 142 -6.64 -12.35 0.04
CA GLU A 142 -7.56 -11.63 -0.85
C GLU A 142 -7.97 -12.48 -2.07
N ILE A 143 -7.01 -13.22 -2.68
CA ILE A 143 -7.32 -14.16 -3.78
C ILE A 143 -8.30 -15.24 -3.28
N ARG A 144 -8.05 -15.84 -2.11
CA ARG A 144 -8.97 -16.82 -1.51
C ARG A 144 -10.37 -16.23 -1.33
N ARG A 145 -10.50 -14.99 -0.83
CA ARG A 145 -11.79 -14.31 -0.62
C ARG A 145 -12.52 -14.05 -1.94
N SER A 146 -11.81 -13.57 -2.96
CA SER A 146 -12.39 -13.38 -4.29
C SER A 146 -12.92 -14.68 -4.86
N VAL A 147 -12.13 -15.77 -4.79
CA VAL A 147 -12.55 -17.11 -5.24
C VAL A 147 -13.74 -17.61 -4.43
N GLU A 148 -13.79 -17.41 -3.11
CA GLU A 148 -14.90 -17.80 -2.25
C GLU A 148 -16.20 -17.08 -2.63
N SER A 149 -16.12 -15.78 -2.95
CA SER A 149 -17.25 -14.98 -3.43
C SER A 149 -17.78 -15.54 -4.76
N ILE A 150 -16.90 -15.79 -5.73
CA ILE A 150 -17.24 -16.35 -7.04
C ILE A 150 -17.88 -17.75 -6.87
N ALA A 151 -17.32 -18.62 -6.03
CA ALA A 151 -17.87 -19.94 -5.73
C ALA A 151 -19.28 -19.85 -5.12
N GLY A 152 -19.54 -18.82 -4.27
CA GLY A 152 -20.85 -18.51 -3.73
C GLY A 152 -21.88 -18.21 -4.82
N ARG A 153 -21.51 -17.38 -5.80
CA ARG A 153 -22.36 -17.04 -6.96
C ARG A 153 -22.64 -18.25 -7.85
N VAL A 154 -21.64 -19.10 -8.08
CA VAL A 154 -21.83 -20.36 -8.80
C VAL A 154 -22.81 -21.27 -8.05
N LYS A 155 -22.66 -21.42 -6.74
CA LYS A 155 -23.57 -22.23 -5.91
C LYS A 155 -25.00 -21.68 -5.90
N ALA A 156 -25.16 -20.36 -5.99
CA ALA A 156 -26.48 -19.71 -6.08
C ALA A 156 -27.12 -19.81 -7.48
N GLY A 157 -26.39 -20.33 -8.48
CA GLY A 157 -26.85 -20.41 -9.88
C GLY A 157 -26.80 -19.10 -10.63
N GLU A 158 -26.10 -18.08 -10.09
CA GLU A 158 -25.94 -16.76 -10.70
C GLU A 158 -24.80 -16.73 -11.74
N LEU A 159 -23.92 -17.71 -11.72
CA LEU A 159 -22.74 -17.82 -12.58
C LEU A 159 -22.49 -19.30 -12.91
N GLN A 160 -22.02 -19.61 -14.13
CA GLN A 160 -21.53 -20.94 -14.46
C GLN A 160 -20.00 -20.99 -14.28
N PRO A 161 -19.39 -22.15 -13.93
CA PRO A 161 -17.95 -22.25 -13.77
C PRO A 161 -17.14 -21.84 -15.00
N GLU A 162 -17.64 -22.10 -16.19
CA GLU A 162 -17.04 -21.75 -17.49
C GLU A 162 -17.07 -20.26 -17.82
N ASP A 163 -17.89 -19.47 -17.13
CA ASP A 163 -18.01 -18.02 -17.30
C ASP A 163 -17.06 -17.24 -16.38
N ILE A 164 -16.29 -17.93 -15.52
CA ILE A 164 -15.33 -17.28 -14.62
C ILE A 164 -14.16 -16.72 -15.42
N THR A 165 -13.91 -15.41 -15.28
CA THR A 165 -12.82 -14.72 -15.97
C THR A 165 -11.77 -14.20 -14.98
N GLU A 166 -10.56 -13.89 -15.49
CA GLU A 166 -9.53 -13.21 -14.69
C GLU A 166 -10.00 -11.84 -14.17
N GLU A 167 -10.81 -11.12 -14.96
CA GLU A 167 -11.38 -9.84 -14.55
C GLU A 167 -12.31 -10.00 -13.33
N MET A 168 -13.15 -11.04 -13.29
CA MET A 168 -14.00 -11.31 -12.12
C MET A 168 -13.19 -11.58 -10.86
N ILE A 169 -12.06 -12.29 -10.98
CA ILE A 169 -11.16 -12.51 -9.86
C ILE A 169 -10.55 -11.17 -9.42
N GLY A 170 -10.05 -10.38 -10.38
CA GLY A 170 -9.44 -9.07 -10.11
C GLY A 170 -10.41 -8.07 -9.47
N ASP A 171 -11.65 -8.02 -9.92
CA ASP A 171 -12.70 -7.12 -9.40
C ASP A 171 -13.05 -7.43 -7.93
N GLY A 172 -12.95 -8.68 -7.51
CA GLY A 172 -13.15 -9.13 -6.13
C GLY A 172 -11.95 -8.93 -5.21
N LEU A 173 -10.79 -8.50 -5.70
CA LEU A 173 -9.63 -8.16 -4.87
C LEU A 173 -9.80 -6.79 -4.20
N TRP A 174 -9.04 -6.50 -3.15
CA TRP A 174 -9.13 -5.21 -2.45
C TRP A 174 -8.80 -3.99 -3.32
N THR A 175 -8.06 -4.17 -4.41
CA THR A 175 -7.79 -3.14 -5.43
C THR A 175 -8.87 -3.07 -6.51
N GLY A 176 -9.74 -4.06 -6.62
CA GLY A 176 -10.74 -4.19 -7.66
C GLY A 176 -11.87 -3.16 -7.59
N LYS A 177 -12.74 -3.17 -8.60
CA LYS A 177 -13.85 -2.23 -8.77
C LYS A 177 -14.84 -2.23 -7.60
N GLU A 178 -15.03 -3.38 -6.95
CA GLU A 178 -15.94 -3.53 -5.81
C GLU A 178 -15.39 -2.87 -4.52
N HIS A 179 -14.11 -2.48 -4.49
CA HIS A 179 -13.40 -1.98 -3.31
C HIS A 179 -12.70 -0.64 -3.59
N ALA A 180 -11.37 -0.63 -3.72
CA ALA A 180 -10.59 0.59 -3.89
C ALA A 180 -10.63 1.15 -5.32
N ASN A 181 -10.93 0.33 -6.31
CA ASN A 181 -10.90 0.67 -7.73
C ASN A 181 -9.56 1.31 -8.13
N SER A 182 -8.46 0.65 -7.78
CA SER A 182 -7.10 1.04 -8.14
C SER A 182 -6.57 0.16 -9.26
N PRO A 183 -5.89 0.73 -10.27
CA PRO A 183 -5.21 -0.06 -11.29
C PRO A 183 -4.07 -0.88 -10.67
N ASP A 184 -3.54 -1.84 -11.41
CA ASP A 184 -2.34 -2.55 -11.01
C ASP A 184 -1.14 -1.60 -10.89
N PRO A 185 -0.23 -1.80 -9.91
CA PRO A 185 0.93 -0.93 -9.76
C PRO A 185 1.92 -1.12 -10.90
N GLU A 186 2.39 -0.01 -11.45
CA GLU A 186 3.46 -0.03 -12.47
C GLU A 186 4.84 -0.22 -11.83
N LEU A 187 5.00 0.24 -10.58
CA LEU A 187 6.23 0.16 -9.82
C LEU A 187 5.95 -0.33 -8.40
N ILE A 188 6.67 -1.37 -7.98
CA ILE A 188 6.70 -1.82 -6.58
C ILE A 188 8.09 -1.56 -6.02
N ILE A 189 8.16 -0.75 -4.96
CA ILE A 189 9.41 -0.43 -4.25
C ILE A 189 9.43 -1.22 -2.95
N ARG A 190 10.57 -1.84 -2.64
CA ARG A 190 10.82 -2.38 -1.31
C ARG A 190 12.12 -1.82 -0.73
N THR A 191 12.02 -1.29 0.49
CA THR A 191 13.16 -0.75 1.24
C THR A 191 13.89 -1.82 2.04
N SER A 192 15.10 -1.51 2.49
CA SER A 192 15.93 -2.28 3.43
C SER A 192 16.67 -3.49 2.86
N GLY A 193 16.91 -3.54 1.53
CA GLY A 193 17.72 -4.56 0.89
C GLY A 193 17.11 -5.96 0.84
N GLU A 194 15.81 -6.09 1.06
CA GLU A 194 15.10 -7.37 0.98
C GLU A 194 14.40 -7.53 -0.37
N GLU A 195 14.71 -8.58 -1.12
CA GLU A 195 14.26 -8.80 -2.50
C GLU A 195 13.14 -9.86 -2.58
N ARG A 196 12.02 -9.62 -1.93
CA ARG A 196 10.82 -10.48 -1.95
C ARG A 196 9.55 -9.68 -1.74
N LEU A 197 8.39 -10.19 -2.21
CA LEU A 197 7.09 -9.53 -2.09
C LEU A 197 6.43 -9.67 -0.72
N SER A 198 6.79 -10.67 0.05
CA SER A 198 6.21 -10.94 1.37
C SER A 198 4.68 -10.95 1.37
N ASN A 199 4.07 -11.62 0.38
CA ASN A 199 2.61 -11.74 0.24
C ASN A 199 1.89 -10.41 -0.09
N PHE A 200 2.60 -9.42 -0.64
CA PHE A 200 2.06 -8.13 -1.02
C PHE A 200 1.70 -8.09 -2.50
N LEU A 201 0.47 -7.71 -2.84
CA LEU A 201 -0.07 -7.48 -4.19
C LEU A 201 0.34 -8.56 -5.20
N LEU A 202 0.13 -9.86 -4.85
CA LEU A 202 0.61 -10.99 -5.65
C LEU A 202 -0.04 -11.06 -7.04
N TRP A 203 -1.33 -10.75 -7.13
CA TRP A 203 -2.07 -10.71 -8.39
C TRP A 203 -1.70 -9.48 -9.18
N GLN A 204 -1.82 -8.33 -8.55
CA GLN A 204 -1.64 -7.02 -9.17
C GLN A 204 -0.19 -6.75 -9.60
N GLY A 205 0.78 -7.39 -8.94
CA GLY A 205 2.21 -7.25 -9.24
C GLY A 205 2.71 -8.05 -10.46
N ALA A 206 1.81 -8.74 -11.18
CA ALA A 206 2.18 -9.65 -12.27
C ALA A 206 3.00 -8.97 -13.39
N TYR A 207 2.78 -7.68 -13.65
CA TYR A 207 3.48 -6.89 -14.66
C TYR A 207 4.16 -5.64 -14.10
N SER A 208 4.28 -5.55 -12.77
CA SER A 208 4.98 -4.44 -12.11
C SER A 208 6.49 -4.53 -12.34
N GLU A 209 7.12 -3.37 -12.46
CA GLU A 209 8.56 -3.26 -12.27
C GLU A 209 8.90 -3.24 -10.77
N PHE A 210 10.02 -3.87 -10.38
CA PHE A 210 10.47 -3.92 -9.00
C PHE A 210 11.74 -3.11 -8.82
N VAL A 211 11.78 -2.26 -7.81
CA VAL A 211 12.99 -1.57 -7.37
C VAL A 211 13.23 -1.87 -5.89
N PHE A 212 14.42 -2.36 -5.59
CA PHE A 212 14.84 -2.70 -4.23
C PHE A 212 15.87 -1.68 -3.75
N SER A 213 15.57 -1.01 -2.63
CA SER A 213 16.45 0.00 -2.01
C SER A 213 17.06 -0.55 -0.73
N ASP A 214 18.36 -0.38 -0.55
CA ASP A 214 19.07 -0.76 0.69
C ASP A 214 18.73 0.15 1.87
N VAL A 215 18.15 1.33 1.61
CA VAL A 215 17.80 2.31 2.63
C VAL A 215 16.68 1.77 3.53
N LEU A 216 16.85 1.89 4.84
CA LEU A 216 15.79 1.53 5.80
C LEU A 216 14.64 2.52 5.71
N TRP A 217 13.39 2.03 5.83
CA TRP A 217 12.21 2.86 5.62
C TRP A 217 12.20 4.19 6.38
N PRO A 218 12.57 4.31 7.68
CA PRO A 218 12.60 5.59 8.37
C PRO A 218 13.54 6.64 7.76
N ASP A 219 14.59 6.20 7.05
CA ASP A 219 15.57 7.06 6.38
C ASP A 219 15.26 7.23 4.87
N PHE A 220 14.17 6.63 4.39
CA PHE A 220 13.77 6.72 2.98
C PHE A 220 13.17 8.08 2.68
N THR A 221 13.95 8.92 2.02
CA THR A 221 13.61 10.31 1.71
C THR A 221 12.91 10.46 0.37
N PRO A 222 12.27 11.62 0.07
CA PRO A 222 11.80 11.95 -1.27
C PRO A 222 12.87 11.79 -2.35
N GLN A 223 14.14 12.09 -2.04
CA GLN A 223 15.25 11.93 -2.98
C GLN A 223 15.54 10.46 -3.29
N GLU A 224 15.46 9.57 -2.28
CA GLU A 224 15.58 8.11 -2.50
C GLU A 224 14.39 7.58 -3.31
N TYR A 225 13.19 8.08 -3.06
CA TYR A 225 12.00 7.76 -3.82
C TYR A 225 12.14 8.16 -5.30
N GLU A 226 12.63 9.37 -5.59
CA GLU A 226 12.91 9.83 -6.96
C GLU A 226 13.98 8.96 -7.64
N LYS A 227 14.99 8.47 -6.93
CA LYS A 227 15.97 7.53 -7.50
C LYS A 227 15.30 6.23 -7.95
N CYS A 228 14.38 5.70 -7.15
CA CYS A 228 13.61 4.49 -7.54
C CYS A 228 12.76 4.74 -8.79
N ILE A 229 12.13 5.91 -8.89
CA ILE A 229 11.37 6.32 -10.08
C ILE A 229 12.31 6.49 -11.29
N ALA A 230 13.47 7.11 -11.11
CA ALA A 230 14.45 7.26 -12.19
C ALA A 230 14.96 5.90 -12.69
N GLU A 231 15.17 4.94 -11.79
CA GLU A 231 15.53 3.57 -12.16
C GLU A 231 14.41 2.93 -13.00
N TYR A 232 13.16 3.02 -12.55
CA TYR A 232 12.00 2.57 -13.32
C TYR A 232 11.98 3.22 -14.72
N GLN A 233 12.18 4.54 -14.81
CA GLN A 233 12.17 5.27 -16.09
C GLN A 233 13.32 4.88 -17.02
N SER A 234 14.43 4.36 -16.48
CA SER A 234 15.57 3.90 -17.29
C SER A 234 15.33 2.56 -17.99
N ARG A 235 14.29 1.81 -17.57
CA ARG A 235 13.99 0.48 -18.10
C ARG A 235 13.11 0.55 -19.33
N ASP A 236 13.38 -0.31 -20.31
CA ASP A 236 12.51 -0.53 -21.46
C ASP A 236 11.46 -1.58 -21.13
N ARG A 237 10.21 -1.16 -20.95
CA ARG A 237 9.09 -2.07 -20.65
C ARG A 237 8.68 -2.84 -21.91
N ARG A 238 8.92 -4.15 -21.91
CA ARG A 238 8.51 -5.05 -22.99
C ARG A 238 7.38 -5.94 -22.49
N PHE A 239 6.15 -5.67 -22.90
CA PHE A 239 4.94 -6.41 -22.50
C PHE A 239 4.72 -7.69 -23.33
N GLY A 240 5.78 -8.40 -23.75
CA GLY A 240 5.66 -9.70 -24.45
C GLY A 240 4.98 -9.69 -25.82
N GLY A 241 4.43 -8.57 -26.25
CA GLY A 241 3.86 -8.37 -27.58
C GLY A 241 4.91 -7.72 -28.50
N ARG A 242 5.19 -8.37 -29.63
CA ARG A 242 5.94 -7.76 -30.75
C ARG A 242 5.00 -6.90 -31.57
#